data_6a027de15840a9f7257f64b514456629
#
_entry.id   6a027de15840a9f7257f64b514456629
#
_cell.length_a   1.000
_cell.length_b   1.000
_cell.length_c   1.000
_cell.angle_alpha   90.00
_cell.angle_beta   90.00
_cell.angle_gamma   90.00
#
_symmetry.space_group_name_H-M   'P 1'
#
loop_
_entity.id
_entity.type
_entity.pdbx_description
1 polymer ?
#
loop_
_entity_poly.entity_id
_entity_poly.type
_entity_poly.pdbx_seq_one_letter_code
_entity_poly.pdbx_strand_id
1 'polypeptide(L)'
;GPPATWRVVHTVTVGQTPEGIAVSPDGRLVAITVMNGSNKPDNSPFRGPGLVRTYRVEGMRLIPAAEARIGAWAQGAAFAPDSRTLFAQNMVERTMQVFTVAPDGGLTERGPPVPLPGGGAAMRTADR
;
A
#
# COMPACT_ATOMS: atom_id res chain seq x y z
N GLY A 1 13.55 -20.78 3.48
CA GLY A 1 13.70 -22.12 4.04
C GLY A 1 12.77 -23.16 3.40
N PRO A 2 12.81 -24.43 3.81
CA PRO A 2 11.90 -25.43 3.26
C PRO A 2 10.44 -25.05 3.51
N PRO A 3 9.49 -25.33 2.56
CA PRO A 3 8.08 -25.01 2.76
C PRO A 3 7.47 -25.61 4.02
N ALA A 4 8.00 -26.74 4.50
CA ALA A 4 7.52 -27.38 5.72
C ALA A 4 7.68 -26.53 6.99
N THR A 5 8.53 -25.50 6.97
CA THR A 5 8.73 -24.58 8.10
C THR A 5 7.84 -23.34 8.01
N TRP A 6 7.13 -23.14 6.91
CA TRP A 6 6.26 -21.99 6.73
C TRP A 6 4.98 -22.17 7.52
N ARG A 7 4.63 -21.12 8.27
CA ARG A 7 3.39 -21.08 9.05
C ARG A 7 2.91 -19.65 9.18
N VAL A 8 1.61 -19.49 9.38
CA VAL A 8 1.03 -18.18 9.73
C VAL A 8 1.37 -17.91 11.20
N VAL A 9 2.07 -16.80 11.44
CA VAL A 9 2.47 -16.38 12.80
C VAL A 9 1.63 -15.22 13.33
N HIS A 10 0.99 -14.45 12.45
CA HIS A 10 0.13 -13.33 12.81
C HIS A 10 -0.82 -13.01 11.67
N THR A 11 -2.01 -12.53 12.02
CA THR A 11 -3.02 -12.08 11.04
C THR A 11 -3.56 -10.73 11.49
N VAL A 12 -3.71 -9.79 10.56
CA VAL A 12 -4.32 -8.49 10.80
C VAL A 12 -5.44 -8.25 9.80
N THR A 13 -6.49 -7.57 10.25
CA THR A 13 -7.57 -7.11 9.37
C THR A 13 -7.15 -5.79 8.74
N VAL A 14 -7.20 -5.71 7.41
CA VAL A 14 -6.70 -4.54 6.67
C VAL A 14 -7.80 -3.75 5.98
N GLY A 15 -9.02 -4.22 5.99
CA GLY A 15 -10.15 -3.54 5.38
C GLY A 15 -10.72 -4.25 4.17
N GLN A 16 -11.58 -3.56 3.44
CA GLN A 16 -12.34 -4.09 2.32
C GLN A 16 -11.50 -4.16 1.05
N THR A 17 -11.35 -5.33 0.49
CA THR A 17 -10.66 -5.59 -0.78
C THR A 17 -9.21 -5.08 -0.77
N PRO A 18 -8.31 -5.70 0.02
CA PRO A 18 -6.89 -5.43 -0.09
C PRO A 18 -6.35 -5.99 -1.41
N GLU A 19 -5.43 -5.26 -2.05
CA GLU A 19 -4.90 -5.62 -3.36
C GLU A 19 -3.37 -5.72 -3.37
N GLY A 20 -2.68 -4.59 -3.26
CA GLY A 20 -1.23 -4.56 -3.33
C GLY A 20 -0.59 -4.69 -1.96
N ILE A 21 0.52 -5.40 -1.91
CA ILE A 21 1.35 -5.50 -0.71
C ILE A 21 2.80 -5.25 -1.07
N ALA A 22 3.49 -4.48 -0.26
CA ALA A 22 4.91 -4.22 -0.40
C ALA A 22 5.60 -4.26 0.96
N VAL A 23 6.80 -4.81 0.98
CA VAL A 23 7.66 -4.81 2.18
C VAL A 23 8.78 -3.82 1.93
N SER A 24 9.07 -2.96 2.90
CA SER A 24 10.20 -2.04 2.78
C SER A 24 11.53 -2.80 2.68
N PRO A 25 12.50 -2.29 1.91
CA PRO A 25 13.79 -2.97 1.74
C PRO A 25 14.52 -3.27 3.06
N ASP A 26 14.34 -2.43 4.07
CA ASP A 26 14.91 -2.66 5.41
C ASP A 26 14.14 -3.68 6.25
N GLY A 27 13.01 -4.20 5.75
CA GLY A 27 12.20 -5.21 6.42
C GLY A 27 11.37 -4.72 7.62
N ARG A 28 11.29 -3.42 7.84
CA ARG A 28 10.63 -2.85 9.03
C ARG A 28 9.17 -2.50 8.84
N LEU A 29 8.75 -2.31 7.59
CA LEU A 29 7.41 -1.85 7.27
C LEU A 29 6.78 -2.71 6.20
N VAL A 30 5.46 -2.84 6.28
CA VAL A 30 4.62 -3.39 5.22
C VAL A 30 3.61 -2.32 4.83
N ALA A 31 3.41 -2.12 3.54
CA ALA A 31 2.37 -1.25 3.00
C ALA A 31 1.35 -2.09 2.23
N ILE A 32 0.08 -1.77 2.40
CA ILE A 32 -1.02 -2.47 1.74
C ILE A 32 -1.96 -1.43 1.12
N THR A 33 -2.27 -1.60 -0.16
CA THR A 33 -3.35 -0.82 -0.79
C THR A 33 -4.67 -1.53 -0.55
N VAL A 34 -5.69 -0.75 -0.22
CA VAL A 34 -7.04 -1.23 0.07
C VAL A 34 -8.00 -0.48 -0.82
N MET A 35 -8.78 -1.19 -1.64
CA MET A 35 -9.78 -0.54 -2.48
C MET A 35 -10.85 0.19 -1.68
N ASN A 36 -11.22 -0.35 -0.53
CA ASN A 36 -12.17 0.27 0.40
C ASN A 36 -13.50 0.65 -0.25
N GLY A 37 -13.91 -0.09 -1.27
CA GLY A 37 -15.13 0.19 -2.03
C GLY A 37 -14.97 1.25 -3.10
N SER A 38 -13.77 1.76 -3.38
CA SER A 38 -13.54 2.75 -4.44
C SER A 38 -13.83 2.21 -5.85
N ASN A 39 -13.94 0.91 -5.99
CA ASN A 39 -14.34 0.21 -7.21
C ASN A 39 -15.85 0.02 -7.33
N LYS A 40 -16.64 0.45 -6.35
CA LYS A 40 -18.10 0.28 -6.35
C LYS A 40 -18.80 1.50 -6.97
N PRO A 41 -20.06 1.34 -7.43
CA PRO A 41 -20.84 2.47 -7.92
C PRO A 41 -20.99 3.57 -6.86
N ASP A 42 -21.17 4.81 -7.30
CA ASP A 42 -21.29 5.98 -6.42
C ASP A 42 -22.44 5.88 -5.41
N ASN A 43 -23.51 5.17 -5.77
CA ASN A 43 -24.67 4.97 -4.91
C ASN A 43 -24.54 3.76 -3.96
N SER A 44 -23.43 3.05 -3.98
CA SER A 44 -23.24 1.90 -3.07
C SER A 44 -23.01 2.38 -1.64
N PRO A 45 -23.70 1.78 -0.64
CA PRO A 45 -23.42 2.08 0.77
C PRO A 45 -22.03 1.64 1.22
N PHE A 46 -21.36 0.80 0.43
CA PHE A 46 -20.02 0.29 0.73
C PHE A 46 -18.91 1.06 0.00
N ARG A 47 -19.27 2.10 -0.76
CA ARG A 47 -18.27 2.92 -1.43
C ARG A 47 -17.50 3.77 -0.44
N GLY A 48 -16.18 3.80 -0.61
CA GLY A 48 -15.28 4.65 0.14
C GLY A 48 -14.04 5.00 -0.69
N PRO A 49 -13.22 5.92 -0.23
CA PRO A 49 -11.96 6.26 -0.88
C PRO A 49 -10.98 5.11 -0.80
N GLY A 50 -10.11 4.97 -1.80
CA GLY A 50 -8.97 4.08 -1.72
C GLY A 50 -8.05 4.47 -0.57
N LEU A 51 -7.39 3.50 0.02
CA LEU A 51 -6.50 3.70 1.15
C LEU A 51 -5.16 3.00 0.92
N VAL A 52 -4.11 3.54 1.49
CA VAL A 52 -2.87 2.82 1.74
C VAL A 52 -2.64 2.78 3.25
N ARG A 53 -2.32 1.61 3.76
CA ARG A 53 -2.05 1.38 5.18
C ARG A 53 -0.65 0.86 5.37
N THR A 54 0.01 1.35 6.39
CA THR A 54 1.32 0.86 6.79
C THR A 54 1.26 0.15 8.13
N TYR A 55 2.13 -0.83 8.27
CA TYR A 55 2.27 -1.65 9.46
C TYR A 55 3.74 -1.77 9.81
N ARG A 56 4.07 -1.64 11.09
CA ARG A 56 5.42 -1.96 11.57
C ARG A 56 5.56 -3.46 11.76
N VAL A 57 6.69 -3.99 11.38
CA VAL A 57 7.07 -5.37 11.67
C VAL A 57 7.78 -5.38 13.02
N GLU A 58 7.17 -5.94 14.03
CA GLU A 58 7.72 -6.04 15.39
C GLU A 58 7.75 -7.52 15.79
N GLY A 59 8.93 -8.14 15.69
CA GLY A 59 9.07 -9.57 15.89
C GLY A 59 8.24 -10.34 14.86
N MET A 60 7.32 -11.17 15.31
CA MET A 60 6.40 -11.93 14.46
C MET A 60 5.01 -11.27 14.34
N ARG A 61 4.92 -9.95 14.58
CA ARG A 61 3.66 -9.23 14.57
C ARG A 61 3.70 -8.04 13.61
N LEU A 62 2.56 -7.75 13.01
CA LEU A 62 2.31 -6.52 12.27
C LEU A 62 1.50 -5.58 13.15
N ILE A 63 2.02 -4.38 13.37
CA ILE A 63 1.39 -3.35 14.20
C ILE A 63 0.90 -2.21 13.31
N PRO A 64 -0.39 -1.86 13.32
CA PRO A 64 -0.89 -0.73 12.53
C PRO A 64 -0.12 0.55 12.83
N ALA A 65 0.31 1.25 11.79
CA ALA A 65 1.12 2.46 11.92
C ALA A 65 0.40 3.70 11.37
N ALA A 66 0.02 3.70 10.10
CA ALA A 66 -0.59 4.85 9.46
C ALA A 66 -1.57 4.45 8.35
N GLU A 67 -2.38 5.42 7.97
CA GLU A 67 -3.32 5.31 6.87
C GLU A 67 -3.32 6.62 6.09
N ALA A 68 -3.41 6.55 4.77
CA ALA A 68 -3.58 7.71 3.91
C ALA A 68 -4.62 7.41 2.82
N ARG A 69 -5.37 8.45 2.43
CA ARG A 69 -6.29 8.34 1.29
C ARG A 69 -5.51 8.36 -0.01
N ILE A 70 -5.90 7.47 -0.90
CA ILE A 70 -5.37 7.41 -2.27
C ILE A 70 -6.54 7.38 -3.26
N GLY A 71 -6.25 7.28 -4.54
CA GLY A 71 -7.28 7.28 -5.57
C GLY A 71 -8.08 5.98 -5.63
N ALA A 72 -8.93 5.90 -6.64
CA ALA A 72 -9.81 4.74 -6.83
C ALA A 72 -9.10 3.60 -7.57
N TRP A 73 -9.45 2.37 -7.19
CA TRP A 73 -8.84 1.15 -7.72
C TRP A 73 -7.32 1.17 -7.56
N ALA A 74 -6.88 1.54 -6.38
CA ALA A 74 -5.47 1.52 -6.05
C ALA A 74 -5.02 0.08 -5.85
N GLN A 75 -4.18 -0.43 -6.73
CA GLN A 75 -3.73 -1.82 -6.74
C GLN A 75 -2.24 -1.97 -6.50
N GLY A 76 -1.43 -1.02 -6.94
CA GLY A 76 0.02 -1.12 -6.86
C GLY A 76 0.61 -0.24 -5.78
N ALA A 77 1.54 -0.79 -5.01
CA ALA A 77 2.40 -0.04 -4.11
C ALA A 77 3.83 -0.59 -4.16
N ALA A 78 4.80 0.28 -4.00
CA ALA A 78 6.20 -0.10 -3.91
C ALA A 78 6.98 0.90 -3.07
N PHE A 79 7.96 0.40 -2.32
CA PHE A 79 8.94 1.24 -1.64
C PHE A 79 10.12 1.52 -2.55
N ALA A 80 10.66 2.73 -2.47
CA ALA A 80 11.97 3.01 -3.03
C ALA A 80 13.07 2.29 -2.21
N PRO A 81 14.29 2.16 -2.78
CA PRO A 81 15.39 1.49 -2.09
C PRO A 81 15.76 2.09 -0.72
N ASP A 82 15.43 3.36 -0.49
CA ASP A 82 15.70 4.05 0.77
C ASP A 82 14.76 3.65 1.93
N SER A 83 13.71 2.86 1.66
CA SER A 83 12.65 2.50 2.61
C SER A 83 11.88 3.70 3.18
N ARG A 84 12.06 4.88 2.62
CA ARG A 84 11.48 6.15 3.10
C ARG A 84 10.58 6.82 2.08
N THR A 85 10.42 6.21 0.93
CA THR A 85 9.53 6.67 -0.13
C THR A 85 8.61 5.54 -0.55
N LEU A 86 7.32 5.81 -0.54
CA LEU A 86 6.29 4.85 -0.95
C LEU A 86 5.53 5.43 -2.14
N PHE A 87 5.36 4.61 -3.16
CA PHE A 87 4.55 4.93 -4.34
C PHE A 87 3.26 4.14 -4.29
N ALA A 88 2.15 4.79 -4.63
CA ALA A 88 0.85 4.13 -4.79
C ALA A 88 0.23 4.54 -6.13
N GLN A 89 -0.19 3.56 -6.93
CA GLN A 89 -0.83 3.79 -8.21
C GLN A 89 -2.34 3.86 -8.06
N ASN A 90 -2.95 4.81 -8.76
CA ASN A 90 -4.39 4.99 -8.85
C ASN A 90 -4.84 4.68 -10.27
N MET A 91 -5.56 3.58 -10.46
CA MET A 91 -5.93 3.11 -11.80
C MET A 91 -6.90 4.08 -12.47
N VAL A 92 -7.94 4.52 -11.77
CA VAL A 92 -9.00 5.35 -12.34
C VAL A 92 -8.47 6.74 -12.71
N GLU A 93 -7.74 7.38 -11.81
CA GLU A 93 -7.20 8.71 -12.01
C GLU A 93 -5.97 8.73 -12.92
N ARG A 94 -5.39 7.56 -13.21
CA ARG A 94 -4.14 7.43 -13.98
C ARG A 94 -3.02 8.26 -13.38
N THR A 95 -2.83 8.10 -12.08
CA THR A 95 -1.83 8.85 -11.32
C THR A 95 -1.05 7.93 -10.41
N MET A 96 0.08 8.45 -9.94
CA MET A 96 0.88 7.84 -8.88
C MET A 96 1.05 8.86 -7.76
N GLN A 97 0.67 8.49 -6.56
CA GLN A 97 0.92 9.29 -5.37
C GLN A 97 2.25 8.88 -4.74
N VAL A 98 2.98 9.87 -4.24
CA VAL A 98 4.29 9.68 -3.62
C VAL A 98 4.21 10.11 -2.17
N PHE A 99 4.65 9.25 -1.27
CA PHE A 99 4.64 9.51 0.17
C PHE A 99 6.04 9.47 0.73
N THR A 100 6.34 10.39 1.63
CA THR A 100 7.46 10.24 2.56
C THR A 100 7.01 9.35 3.70
N VAL A 101 7.83 8.37 4.05
CA VAL A 101 7.54 7.38 5.07
C VAL A 101 8.47 7.60 6.26
N ALA A 102 7.87 7.90 7.40
CA ALA A 102 8.62 8.05 8.66
C ALA A 102 9.08 6.68 9.19
N PRO A 103 10.11 6.62 10.04
CA PRO A 103 10.57 5.37 10.61
C PRO A 103 9.51 4.57 11.37
N ASP A 104 8.51 5.24 11.93
CA ASP A 104 7.37 4.62 12.62
C ASP A 104 6.25 4.16 11.66
N GLY A 105 6.40 4.38 10.35
CA GLY A 105 5.43 4.07 9.33
C GLY A 105 4.47 5.20 8.98
N GLY A 106 4.61 6.37 9.60
CA GLY A 106 3.82 7.56 9.28
C GLY A 106 3.97 7.97 7.82
N LEU A 107 2.88 8.44 7.22
CA LEU A 107 2.81 8.80 5.79
C LEU A 107 2.56 10.29 5.63
N THR A 108 3.35 10.94 4.78
CA THR A 108 3.13 12.32 4.35
C THR A 108 3.18 12.39 2.83
N GLU A 109 2.10 12.80 2.19
CA GLU A 109 2.07 12.91 0.73
C GLU A 109 3.04 13.99 0.27
N ARG A 110 3.82 13.68 -0.77
CA ARG A 110 4.85 14.54 -1.32
C ARG A 110 4.39 15.13 -2.65
N GLY A 111 3.92 16.35 -2.62
CA GLY A 111 3.46 17.07 -3.81
C GLY A 111 2.18 16.50 -4.42
N PRO A 112 1.75 17.02 -5.57
CA PRO A 112 0.58 16.51 -6.26
C PRO A 112 0.84 15.15 -6.88
N PRO A 113 -0.22 14.35 -7.16
CA PRO A 113 -0.06 13.06 -7.85
C PRO A 113 0.62 13.23 -9.21
N VAL A 114 1.47 12.27 -9.54
CA VAL A 114 2.20 12.26 -10.82
C VAL A 114 1.30 11.64 -11.88
N PRO A 115 1.04 12.34 -13.01
CA PRO A 115 0.25 11.76 -14.11
C PRO A 115 0.95 10.57 -14.75
N LEU A 116 0.18 9.55 -15.09
CA LEU A 116 0.64 8.37 -15.82
C LEU A 116 -0.09 8.26 -17.15
N PRO A 117 0.51 7.64 -18.18
CA PRO A 117 -0.13 7.50 -19.48
C PRO A 117 -1.31 6.52 -19.48
N GLY A 118 -1.46 5.71 -18.43
CA GLY A 118 -2.55 4.76 -18.29
C GLY A 118 -2.77 4.38 -16.84
N GLY A 119 -3.83 3.62 -16.58
CA GLY A 119 -4.13 3.10 -15.24
C GLY A 119 -3.16 1.97 -14.88
N GLY A 120 -2.41 2.15 -13.80
CA GLY A 120 -1.50 1.12 -13.27
C GLY A 120 -2.23 0.10 -12.42
N ALA A 121 -1.88 -1.16 -12.57
CA ALA A 121 -2.47 -2.25 -11.77
C ALA A 121 -1.52 -2.86 -10.76
N ALA A 122 -0.23 -2.91 -11.06
CA ALA A 122 0.77 -3.47 -10.15
C ALA A 122 2.06 -2.69 -10.26
N MET A 123 2.85 -2.73 -9.21
CA MET A 123 4.13 -2.04 -9.15
C MET A 123 5.13 -2.88 -8.39
N ARG A 124 6.35 -2.90 -8.91
CA ARG A 124 7.50 -3.46 -8.18
C ARG A 124 8.78 -2.77 -8.65
N THR A 125 9.77 -2.77 -7.80
CA THR A 125 11.10 -2.31 -8.16
C THR A 125 11.85 -3.42 -8.94
N ALA A 126 12.77 -3.01 -9.78
CA ALA A 126 13.65 -3.97 -10.43
C ALA A 126 14.61 -4.59 -9.41
N ASP A 127 14.78 -5.88 -9.49
CA ASP A 127 15.80 -6.58 -8.72
C ASP A 127 17.17 -6.28 -9.32
N ARG A 128 18.15 -6.15 -8.48
CA ARG A 128 19.53 -5.92 -8.90
C ARG A 128 20.32 -7.21 -8.95
#